data_532a95b05abf74b686167c39cbfe62d8
#
_entry.id   532a95b05abf74b686167c39cbfe62d8
#
_cell.length_a   1.000
_cell.length_b   1.000
_cell.length_c   1.000
_cell.angle_alpha   90.00
_cell.angle_beta   90.00
_cell.angle_gamma   90.00
#
_symmetry.space_group_name_H-M   'P 1'
#
loop_
_entity.id
_entity.type
_entity.pdbx_description
1 polymer ?
#
loop_
_entity_poly.entity_id
_entity_poly.type
_entity_poly.pdbx_seq_one_letter_code
_entity_poly.pdbx_strand_id
1 'polypeptide(L)'
;MPELPEVETFVRSLKYGGMTGNSIINRQIASADLFWNRTLAGSDAAEGFLEWFPGKTVRDVSRRGKFILISVPPKTLLIHLRMSGDLKVTDTSGAETGKHDRFRLTFTDGGRLVFSDPRKFGRIWLTAAPEAVLGSLGIEPLDDGFTPEWLYDKLHTSNRMIKSVLLDQRVIAGLGNIYS
;
A
#
# COMPACT_ATOMS: atom_id res chain seq x y z
N MET A 1 13.90 -2.00 -0.11
CA MET A 1 12.50 -2.03 -0.59
C MET A 1 11.68 -2.68 0.49
N PRO A 2 10.61 -2.05 1.00
CA PRO A 2 9.74 -2.71 1.95
C PRO A 2 9.17 -4.01 1.36
N GLU A 3 9.34 -5.13 2.09
CA GLU A 3 8.80 -6.44 1.79
C GLU A 3 7.63 -6.73 2.73
N LEU A 4 7.12 -7.96 2.76
CA LEU A 4 5.93 -8.31 3.54
C LEU A 4 6.01 -7.87 5.01
N PRO A 5 7.08 -8.13 5.79
CA PRO A 5 7.12 -7.76 7.21
C PRO A 5 7.10 -6.24 7.43
N GLU A 6 7.81 -5.48 6.60
CA GLU A 6 7.82 -4.03 6.70
C GLU A 6 6.46 -3.45 6.31
N VAL A 7 5.84 -3.97 5.24
CA VAL A 7 4.49 -3.52 4.81
C VAL A 7 3.45 -3.86 5.88
N GLU A 8 3.54 -5.03 6.50
CA GLU A 8 2.69 -5.42 7.64
C GLU A 8 2.85 -4.45 8.83
N THR A 9 4.08 -4.02 9.10
CA THR A 9 4.36 -3.04 10.16
C THR A 9 3.68 -1.69 9.86
N PHE A 10 3.72 -1.22 8.60
CA PHE A 10 2.96 -0.03 8.18
C PHE A 10 1.46 -0.21 8.40
N VAL A 11 0.90 -1.33 7.97
CA VAL A 11 -0.53 -1.62 8.12
C VAL A 11 -0.95 -1.61 9.57
N ARG A 12 -0.23 -2.31 10.45
CA ARG A 12 -0.52 -2.33 11.90
C ARG A 12 -0.43 -0.94 12.51
N SER A 13 0.60 -0.19 12.14
CA SER A 13 0.80 1.16 12.65
C SER A 13 -0.32 2.12 12.18
N LEU A 14 -0.75 2.06 10.93
CA LEU A 14 -1.88 2.84 10.43
C LEU A 14 -3.20 2.43 11.07
N LYS A 15 -3.36 1.15 11.41
CA LYS A 15 -4.59 0.60 11.99
C LYS A 15 -4.70 0.87 13.50
N TYR A 16 -3.61 0.71 14.24
CA TYR A 16 -3.62 0.73 15.71
C TYR A 16 -2.81 1.88 16.32
N GLY A 17 -2.09 2.63 15.52
CA GLY A 17 -1.08 3.57 15.95
C GLY A 17 0.29 2.91 16.15
N GLY A 18 1.36 3.69 16.08
CA GLY A 18 2.74 3.21 16.27
C GLY A 18 3.77 3.97 15.44
N MET A 19 4.62 3.27 14.71
CA MET A 19 5.76 3.82 13.97
C MET A 19 5.37 4.96 13.00
N THR A 20 4.23 4.85 12.33
CA THR A 20 3.76 5.88 11.38
C THR A 20 3.10 7.08 12.07
N GLY A 21 2.72 6.97 13.33
CA GLY A 21 1.93 7.94 14.09
C GLY A 21 0.65 7.33 14.64
N ASN A 22 -0.39 8.16 14.83
CA ASN A 22 -1.68 7.70 15.34
C ASN A 22 -2.48 6.92 14.30
N SER A 23 -3.44 6.11 14.78
CA SER A 23 -4.36 5.37 13.91
C SER A 23 -5.14 6.30 12.99
N ILE A 24 -5.39 5.82 11.75
CA ILE A 24 -6.24 6.52 10.78
C ILE A 24 -7.66 5.95 10.72
N ILE A 25 -7.95 4.89 11.48
CA ILE A 25 -9.26 4.24 11.47
C ILE A 25 -10.33 5.19 12.00
N ASN A 26 -11.48 5.19 11.32
CA ASN A 26 -12.64 6.04 11.57
C ASN A 26 -12.39 7.55 11.41
N ARG A 27 -11.22 7.96 10.90
CA ARG A 27 -10.99 9.39 10.58
C ARG A 27 -11.69 9.75 9.28
N GLN A 28 -12.37 10.89 9.29
CA GLN A 28 -13.02 11.45 8.11
C GLN A 28 -12.03 12.31 7.33
N ILE A 29 -12.01 12.15 6.01
CA ILE A 29 -11.12 12.88 5.12
C ILE A 29 -11.74 14.24 4.77
N ALA A 30 -10.99 15.31 4.98
CA ALA A 30 -11.36 16.67 4.59
C ALA A 30 -10.91 16.99 3.16
N SER A 31 -9.68 16.58 2.80
CA SER A 31 -9.13 16.82 1.46
C SER A 31 -8.04 15.80 1.12
N ALA A 32 -7.70 15.75 -0.17
CA ALA A 32 -6.55 15.02 -0.68
C ALA A 32 -5.71 15.91 -1.60
N ASP A 33 -4.39 15.74 -1.58
CA ASP A 33 -3.45 16.45 -2.44
C ASP A 33 -2.51 15.46 -3.14
N LEU A 34 -2.26 15.69 -4.42
CA LEU A 34 -1.33 14.91 -5.23
C LEU A 34 -0.20 15.82 -5.73
N PHE A 35 1.01 15.61 -5.22
CA PHE A 35 2.18 16.45 -5.53
C PHE A 35 3.01 15.92 -6.70
N TRP A 36 2.74 14.68 -7.14
CA TRP A 36 3.42 14.05 -8.26
C TRP A 36 2.46 13.13 -9.03
N ASN A 37 1.98 13.59 -10.17
CA ASN A 37 0.92 12.91 -10.93
C ASN A 37 1.27 11.46 -11.30
N ARG A 38 2.54 11.16 -11.56
CA ARG A 38 2.99 9.80 -11.88
C ARG A 38 2.90 8.82 -10.70
N THR A 39 2.65 9.29 -9.49
CA THR A 39 2.34 8.41 -8.34
C THR A 39 1.00 7.73 -8.52
N LEU A 40 0.03 8.42 -9.11
CA LEU A 40 -1.26 7.83 -9.44
C LEU A 40 -1.13 6.86 -10.60
N ALA A 41 -1.67 5.66 -10.43
CA ALA A 41 -1.67 4.59 -11.43
C ALA A 41 -3.11 4.15 -11.75
N GLY A 42 -3.30 3.65 -12.97
CA GLY A 42 -4.61 3.27 -13.49
C GLY A 42 -5.10 4.25 -14.56
N SER A 43 -6.10 3.84 -15.34
CA SER A 43 -6.62 4.58 -16.50
C SER A 43 -7.50 5.79 -16.14
N ASP A 44 -8.09 5.78 -14.92
CA ASP A 44 -9.04 6.81 -14.47
C ASP A 44 -8.32 7.91 -13.68
N ALA A 45 -7.10 8.18 -14.04
CA ALA A 45 -6.05 8.56 -13.14
C ALA A 45 -6.06 9.99 -12.62
N ALA A 46 -6.75 10.96 -13.15
CA ALA A 46 -6.56 12.31 -12.64
C ALA A 46 -7.87 13.06 -12.36
N GLU A 47 -8.82 12.94 -13.25
CA GLU A 47 -10.08 13.67 -13.16
C GLU A 47 -10.98 13.01 -12.08
N GLY A 48 -11.38 13.77 -11.09
CA GLY A 48 -12.22 13.28 -10.00
C GLY A 48 -11.50 12.46 -8.90
N PHE A 49 -10.18 12.18 -9.03
CA PHE A 49 -9.46 11.42 -8.01
C PHE A 49 -9.41 12.16 -6.66
N LEU A 50 -9.01 13.41 -6.67
CA LEU A 50 -8.87 14.20 -5.44
C LEU A 50 -10.23 14.60 -4.87
N GLU A 51 -11.18 14.94 -5.74
CA GLU A 51 -12.53 15.36 -5.39
C GLU A 51 -13.37 14.22 -4.78
N TRP A 52 -12.94 12.99 -4.97
CA TRP A 52 -13.65 11.83 -4.43
C TRP A 52 -13.48 11.66 -2.92
N PHE A 53 -12.37 12.08 -2.33
CA PHE A 53 -12.03 11.81 -0.92
C PHE A 53 -12.82 12.63 0.11
N PRO A 54 -13.15 13.93 -0.10
CA PRO A 54 -13.81 14.73 0.91
C PRO A 54 -15.10 14.09 1.43
N GLY A 55 -15.25 14.08 2.77
CA GLY A 55 -16.39 13.49 3.45
C GLY A 55 -16.36 11.99 3.63
N LYS A 56 -15.42 11.27 3.00
CA LYS A 56 -15.26 9.82 3.16
C LYS A 56 -14.54 9.50 4.47
N THR A 57 -14.76 8.29 4.98
CA THR A 57 -14.17 7.83 6.24
C THR A 57 -13.33 6.58 5.99
N VAL A 58 -12.14 6.53 6.56
CA VAL A 58 -11.29 5.33 6.58
C VAL A 58 -11.95 4.27 7.46
N ARG A 59 -12.23 3.08 6.93
CA ARG A 59 -12.90 2.01 7.66
C ARG A 59 -12.00 0.87 8.06
N ASP A 60 -11.01 0.56 7.26
CA ASP A 60 -10.03 -0.47 7.58
C ASP A 60 -8.70 -0.22 6.87
N VAL A 61 -7.64 -0.86 7.38
CA VAL A 61 -6.34 -0.93 6.73
C VAL A 61 -5.89 -2.39 6.76
N SER A 62 -5.53 -2.91 5.61
CA SER A 62 -5.09 -4.30 5.43
C SER A 62 -3.92 -4.40 4.44
N ARG A 63 -3.39 -5.61 4.26
CA ARG A 63 -2.27 -5.89 3.35
C ARG A 63 -2.62 -7.00 2.36
N ARG A 64 -2.06 -6.90 1.16
CA ARG A 64 -1.97 -8.01 0.20
C ARG A 64 -0.61 -7.95 -0.49
N GLY A 65 0.24 -8.96 -0.30
CA GLY A 65 1.63 -8.94 -0.76
C GLY A 65 2.37 -7.71 -0.21
N LYS A 66 2.84 -6.85 -1.10
CA LYS A 66 3.52 -5.58 -0.77
C LYS A 66 2.62 -4.35 -0.93
N PHE A 67 1.31 -4.56 -1.06
CA PHE A 67 0.32 -3.50 -1.14
C PHE A 67 -0.32 -3.23 0.22
N ILE A 68 -0.46 -1.96 0.55
CA ILE A 68 -1.28 -1.46 1.65
C ILE A 68 -2.65 -1.12 1.07
N LEU A 69 -3.71 -1.61 1.69
CA LEU A 69 -5.09 -1.39 1.31
C LEU A 69 -5.76 -0.53 2.38
N ILE A 70 -6.16 0.69 2.03
CA ILE A 70 -6.91 1.59 2.91
C ILE A 70 -8.36 1.60 2.41
N SER A 71 -9.24 0.97 3.17
CA SER A 71 -10.67 0.89 2.85
C SER A 71 -11.36 2.23 3.12
N VAL A 72 -11.88 2.82 2.05
CA VAL A 72 -12.66 4.06 2.06
C VAL A 72 -13.92 3.81 1.22
N PRO A 73 -14.94 3.12 1.77
CA PRO A 73 -16.07 2.65 0.98
C PRO A 73 -16.78 3.73 0.16
N PRO A 74 -17.23 3.41 -1.08
CA PRO A 74 -17.20 2.10 -1.74
C PRO A 74 -15.88 1.76 -2.48
N LYS A 75 -14.83 2.56 -2.32
CA LYS A 75 -13.52 2.32 -2.96
C LYS A 75 -12.45 1.95 -1.93
N THR A 76 -11.34 1.45 -2.44
CA THR A 76 -10.10 1.17 -1.71
C THR A 76 -8.96 1.97 -2.31
N LEU A 77 -8.19 2.66 -1.47
CA LEU A 77 -6.92 3.25 -1.83
C LEU A 77 -5.82 2.21 -1.64
N LEU A 78 -5.19 1.80 -2.73
CA LEU A 78 -4.06 0.89 -2.73
C LEU A 78 -2.77 1.71 -2.77
N ILE A 79 -1.78 1.35 -1.95
CA ILE A 79 -0.47 1.98 -1.93
C ILE A 79 0.61 0.91 -2.07
N HIS A 80 1.51 1.07 -3.02
CA HIS A 80 2.71 0.25 -3.17
C HIS A 80 3.94 1.13 -2.96
N LEU A 81 4.68 0.88 -1.88
CA LEU A 81 5.80 1.72 -1.45
C LEU A 81 7.01 1.65 -2.38
N ARG A 82 7.13 0.57 -3.16
CA ARG A 82 8.29 0.32 -4.03
C ARG A 82 9.61 0.34 -3.23
N MET A 83 10.60 1.13 -3.67
CA MET A 83 11.97 1.09 -3.15
C MET A 83 12.19 1.99 -1.92
N SER A 84 11.54 3.14 -1.87
CA SER A 84 11.81 4.20 -0.89
C SER A 84 10.56 4.93 -0.41
N GLY A 85 9.37 4.39 -0.71
CA GLY A 85 8.13 4.94 -0.21
C GLY A 85 8.01 4.78 1.30
N ASP A 86 7.48 5.81 1.95
CA ASP A 86 7.24 5.89 3.38
C ASP A 86 5.86 6.49 3.65
N LEU A 87 5.25 6.10 4.76
CA LEU A 87 3.96 6.62 5.23
C LEU A 87 4.11 7.18 6.62
N LYS A 88 3.62 8.40 6.81
CA LYS A 88 3.64 9.07 8.11
C LYS A 88 2.30 9.71 8.41
N VAL A 89 1.83 9.52 9.63
CA VAL A 89 0.64 10.20 10.18
C VAL A 89 1.13 11.31 11.12
N THR A 90 0.61 12.51 10.92
CA THR A 90 0.88 13.67 11.78
C THR A 90 -0.45 14.26 12.24
N ASP A 91 -0.51 14.69 13.51
CA ASP A 91 -1.73 15.27 14.09
C ASP A 91 -1.64 16.81 14.19
N THR A 92 -0.54 17.39 13.67
CA THR A 92 -0.36 18.84 13.66
C THR A 92 -0.82 19.44 12.34
N SER A 93 -1.81 20.33 12.42
CA SER A 93 -2.17 21.25 11.34
C SER A 93 -1.00 22.20 11.06
N GLY A 94 -0.70 22.46 9.78
CA GLY A 94 0.26 23.51 9.41
C GLY A 94 1.67 23.06 9.05
N ALA A 95 2.00 21.76 9.10
CA ALA A 95 3.28 21.29 8.58
C ALA A 95 3.40 21.59 7.07
N GLU A 96 4.52 22.19 6.66
CA GLU A 96 4.81 22.44 5.24
C GLU A 96 4.88 21.12 4.47
N THR A 97 4.59 21.18 3.16
CA THR A 97 4.75 20.04 2.26
C THR A 97 6.24 19.69 2.13
N GLY A 98 6.60 18.46 2.47
CA GLY A 98 7.97 17.98 2.35
C GLY A 98 8.40 17.84 0.88
N LYS A 99 9.69 18.05 0.61
CA LYS A 99 10.28 17.91 -0.74
C LYS A 99 9.98 16.56 -1.41
N HIS A 100 9.75 15.54 -0.63
CA HIS A 100 9.55 14.17 -1.11
C HIS A 100 8.11 13.70 -0.98
N ASP A 101 7.18 14.55 -0.54
CA ASP A 101 5.77 14.21 -0.49
C ASP A 101 5.22 14.00 -1.91
N ARG A 102 4.42 12.95 -2.05
CA ARG A 102 3.83 12.57 -3.35
C ARG A 102 2.32 12.59 -3.31
N PHE A 103 1.75 12.25 -2.15
CA PHE A 103 0.31 12.25 -1.91
C PHE A 103 0.05 12.50 -0.43
N ARG A 104 -1.06 13.18 -0.13
CA ARG A 104 -1.50 13.47 1.24
C ARG A 104 -3.01 13.36 1.35
N LEU A 105 -3.48 12.74 2.42
CA LEU A 105 -4.84 12.89 2.93
C LEU A 105 -4.79 13.81 4.14
N THR A 106 -5.69 14.80 4.18
CA THR A 106 -5.92 15.63 5.35
C THR A 106 -7.26 15.23 5.97
N PHE A 107 -7.27 14.98 7.27
CA PHE A 107 -8.45 14.59 8.02
C PHE A 107 -9.16 15.80 8.61
N THR A 108 -10.45 15.65 8.94
CA THR A 108 -11.27 16.74 9.51
C THR A 108 -10.82 17.19 10.90
N ASP A 109 -10.08 16.35 11.63
CA ASP A 109 -9.45 16.67 12.91
C ASP A 109 -8.10 17.41 12.77
N GLY A 110 -7.68 17.74 11.54
CA GLY A 110 -6.44 18.43 11.23
C GLY A 110 -5.22 17.53 11.03
N GLY A 111 -5.33 16.26 11.36
CA GLY A 111 -4.26 15.28 11.11
C GLY A 111 -4.08 14.96 9.63
N ARG A 112 -2.97 14.35 9.28
CA ARG A 112 -2.59 14.05 7.89
C ARG A 112 -1.97 12.67 7.77
N LEU A 113 -2.29 11.96 6.70
CA LEU A 113 -1.52 10.82 6.21
C LEU A 113 -0.71 11.29 5.00
N VAL A 114 0.60 11.19 5.08
CA VAL A 114 1.52 11.64 4.03
C VAL A 114 2.24 10.42 3.45
N PHE A 115 2.21 10.30 2.13
CA PHE A 115 3.03 9.36 1.37
C PHE A 115 4.22 10.11 0.78
N SER A 116 5.41 9.81 1.27
CA SER A 116 6.68 10.37 0.81
C SER A 116 7.48 9.34 0.03
N ASP A 117 8.09 9.73 -1.08
CA ASP A 117 8.97 8.86 -1.85
C ASP A 117 10.06 9.66 -2.59
N PRO A 118 11.30 9.70 -2.08
CA PRO A 118 12.41 10.40 -2.74
C PRO A 118 12.65 9.95 -4.18
N ARG A 119 12.51 8.65 -4.47
CA ARG A 119 12.82 8.05 -5.77
C ARG A 119 11.66 8.12 -6.77
N LYS A 120 10.46 8.49 -6.34
CA LYS A 120 9.26 8.63 -7.20
C LYS A 120 8.81 7.33 -7.90
N PHE A 121 9.09 6.18 -7.33
CA PHE A 121 8.71 4.87 -7.87
C PHE A 121 7.41 4.34 -7.28
N GLY A 122 7.03 4.83 -6.09
CA GLY A 122 5.81 4.45 -5.42
C GLY A 122 4.56 4.74 -6.25
N ARG A 123 3.53 3.94 -6.02
CA ARG A 123 2.28 4.03 -6.79
C ARG A 123 1.09 3.93 -5.87
N ILE A 124 0.04 4.65 -6.23
CA ILE A 124 -1.27 4.60 -5.59
C ILE A 124 -2.36 4.32 -6.64
N TRP A 125 -3.41 3.65 -6.24
CA TRP A 125 -4.63 3.41 -7.03
C TRP A 125 -5.84 3.69 -6.16
N LEU A 126 -6.89 4.23 -6.75
CA LEU A 126 -8.20 4.34 -6.11
C LEU A 126 -9.19 3.53 -6.94
N THR A 127 -9.72 2.45 -6.40
CA THR A 127 -10.56 1.53 -7.17
C THR A 127 -11.70 0.94 -6.33
N ALA A 128 -12.84 0.69 -6.98
CA ALA A 128 -13.92 -0.09 -6.40
C ALA A 128 -13.68 -1.61 -6.55
N ALA A 129 -12.74 -2.01 -7.42
CA ALA A 129 -12.40 -3.40 -7.71
C ALA A 129 -10.91 -3.66 -7.46
N PRO A 130 -10.45 -3.80 -6.20
CA PRO A 130 -9.05 -4.05 -5.86
C PRO A 130 -8.43 -5.23 -6.61
N GLU A 131 -9.23 -6.26 -6.90
CA GLU A 131 -8.79 -7.46 -7.62
C GLU A 131 -8.27 -7.16 -9.04
N ALA A 132 -8.70 -6.07 -9.66
CA ALA A 132 -8.15 -5.65 -10.95
C ALA A 132 -6.65 -5.32 -10.86
N VAL A 133 -6.17 -4.93 -9.68
CA VAL A 133 -4.75 -4.62 -9.41
C VAL A 133 -4.04 -5.81 -8.76
N LEU A 134 -4.73 -6.52 -7.86
CA LEU A 134 -4.15 -7.54 -6.97
C LEU A 134 -4.29 -8.97 -7.52
N GLY A 135 -5.19 -9.21 -8.46
CA GLY A 135 -5.58 -10.57 -8.90
C GLY A 135 -4.47 -11.39 -9.55
N SER A 136 -3.37 -10.75 -9.98
CA SER A 136 -2.19 -11.46 -10.49
C SER A 136 -1.22 -11.92 -9.38
N LEU A 137 -1.44 -11.52 -8.12
CA LEU A 137 -0.57 -11.91 -7.02
C LEU A 137 -0.78 -13.38 -6.63
N GLY A 138 0.33 -14.09 -6.42
CA GLY A 138 0.36 -15.46 -5.94
C GLY A 138 -0.07 -15.62 -4.49
N ILE A 139 0.21 -16.78 -3.92
CA ILE A 139 -0.15 -17.11 -2.53
C ILE A 139 0.57 -16.19 -1.53
N GLU A 140 -0.10 -15.90 -0.42
CA GLU A 140 0.53 -15.25 0.73
C GLU A 140 1.38 -16.28 1.51
N PRO A 141 2.62 -15.95 1.91
CA PRO A 141 3.47 -16.89 2.67
C PRO A 141 2.92 -17.26 4.05
N LEU A 142 1.95 -16.51 4.56
CA LEU A 142 1.35 -16.72 5.87
C LEU A 142 -0.05 -17.36 5.78
N ASP A 143 -0.52 -17.70 4.59
CA ASP A 143 -1.77 -18.43 4.39
C ASP A 143 -1.58 -19.92 4.67
N ASP A 144 -2.60 -20.57 5.22
CA ASP A 144 -2.59 -22.01 5.49
C ASP A 144 -2.34 -22.88 4.24
N GLY A 145 -2.66 -22.35 3.06
CA GLY A 145 -2.39 -23.02 1.78
C GLY A 145 -0.93 -22.98 1.34
N PHE A 146 -0.07 -22.17 1.99
CA PHE A 146 1.38 -22.15 1.71
C PHE A 146 2.07 -23.26 2.52
N THR A 147 2.04 -24.48 1.98
CA THR A 147 2.63 -25.66 2.64
C THR A 147 3.96 -26.06 1.98
N PRO A 148 4.80 -26.88 2.67
CA PRO A 148 6.01 -27.43 2.06
C PRO A 148 5.75 -28.18 0.77
N GLU A 149 4.65 -28.94 0.70
CA GLU A 149 4.21 -29.71 -0.47
C GLU A 149 3.86 -28.79 -1.62
N TRP A 150 3.09 -27.73 -1.34
CA TRP A 150 2.74 -26.72 -2.34
C TRP A 150 4.00 -26.06 -2.93
N LEU A 151 4.97 -25.69 -2.08
CA LEU A 151 6.22 -25.08 -2.52
C LEU A 151 7.07 -26.06 -3.33
N TYR A 152 7.16 -27.31 -2.88
CA TYR A 152 7.87 -28.38 -3.59
C TYR A 152 7.32 -28.55 -5.00
N ASP A 153 6.01 -28.67 -5.17
CA ASP A 153 5.36 -28.82 -6.46
C ASP A 153 5.64 -27.64 -7.40
N LYS A 154 5.59 -26.40 -6.87
CA LYS A 154 5.90 -25.18 -7.63
C LYS A 154 7.35 -25.14 -8.10
N LEU A 155 8.28 -25.56 -7.27
CA LEU A 155 9.70 -25.59 -7.60
C LEU A 155 10.02 -26.73 -8.58
N HIS A 156 9.43 -27.91 -8.39
CA HIS A 156 9.68 -29.10 -9.20
C HIS A 156 9.18 -28.95 -10.65
N THR A 157 8.12 -28.20 -10.84
CA THR A 157 7.54 -27.90 -12.17
C THR A 157 8.24 -26.74 -12.88
N SER A 158 9.26 -26.14 -12.27
CA SER A 158 9.96 -24.96 -12.80
C SER A 158 11.44 -25.26 -13.08
N ASN A 159 11.91 -24.92 -14.27
CA ASN A 159 13.34 -24.93 -14.61
C ASN A 159 14.07 -23.64 -14.21
N ARG A 160 13.40 -22.73 -13.50
CA ARG A 160 13.98 -21.46 -13.02
C ARG A 160 14.82 -21.70 -11.77
N MET A 161 15.81 -20.82 -11.53
CA MET A 161 16.51 -20.79 -10.25
C MET A 161 15.51 -20.53 -9.11
N ILE A 162 15.67 -21.22 -7.99
CA ILE A 162 14.77 -21.12 -6.83
C ILE A 162 14.54 -19.66 -6.40
N LYS A 163 15.58 -18.87 -6.31
CA LYS A 163 15.48 -17.44 -5.95
C LYS A 163 14.59 -16.68 -6.92
N SER A 164 14.65 -16.97 -8.21
CA SER A 164 13.78 -16.31 -9.21
C SER A 164 12.32 -16.67 -9.06
N VAL A 165 12.01 -17.88 -8.59
CA VAL A 165 10.66 -18.33 -8.29
C VAL A 165 10.14 -17.64 -7.03
N LEU A 166 10.96 -17.57 -5.98
CA LEU A 166 10.60 -16.91 -4.71
C LEU A 166 10.36 -15.40 -4.88
N LEU A 167 11.08 -14.76 -5.81
CA LEU A 167 10.92 -13.33 -6.10
C LEU A 167 9.71 -13.01 -6.99
N ASP A 168 9.14 -13.99 -7.67
CA ASP A 168 8.01 -13.77 -8.56
C ASP A 168 6.73 -13.57 -7.75
N GLN A 169 6.25 -12.33 -7.70
CA GLN A 169 5.06 -11.96 -6.93
C GLN A 169 3.78 -12.68 -7.42
N ARG A 170 3.79 -13.27 -8.62
CA ARG A 170 2.69 -14.09 -9.14
C ARG A 170 2.71 -15.51 -8.60
N VAL A 171 3.84 -15.95 -8.04
CA VAL A 171 3.99 -17.24 -7.38
C VAL A 171 3.80 -17.07 -5.88
N ILE A 172 4.60 -16.23 -5.25
CA ILE A 172 4.53 -15.94 -3.81
C ILE A 172 4.50 -14.42 -3.63
N ALA A 173 3.41 -13.93 -3.08
CA ALA A 173 3.25 -12.50 -2.83
C ALA A 173 4.01 -12.06 -1.58
N GLY A 174 4.73 -10.94 -1.66
CA GLY A 174 5.33 -10.29 -0.48
C GLY A 174 6.81 -10.55 -0.27
N LEU A 175 7.40 -11.63 -0.81
CA LEU A 175 8.84 -11.87 -0.73
C LEU A 175 9.62 -10.95 -1.68
N GLY A 176 10.81 -10.56 -1.27
CA GLY A 176 11.75 -9.78 -2.06
C GLY A 176 13.19 -10.27 -1.84
N ASN A 177 14.17 -9.43 -2.17
CA ASN A 177 15.60 -9.81 -2.14
C ASN A 177 16.16 -10.08 -0.74
N ILE A 178 15.50 -9.59 0.32
CA ILE A 178 15.98 -9.76 1.69
C ILE A 178 15.55 -11.12 2.23
N TYR A 179 14.30 -11.52 1.95
CA TYR A 179 13.69 -12.73 2.52
C TYR A 179 13.66 -13.93 1.56
N SER A 180 14.25 -13.81 0.35
CA SER A 180 14.31 -14.89 -0.63
C SER A 180 15.67 -15.63 -0.68
#